data_45fc92a96baa48da8b8de3995a4153e0
#
_entry.id   45fc92a96baa48da8b8de3995a4153e0
#
_cell.length_a   1.000
_cell.length_b   1.000
_cell.length_c   1.000
_cell.angle_alpha   90.00
_cell.angle_beta   90.00
_cell.angle_gamma   90.00
#
_symmetry.space_group_name_H-M   'P 1'
#
loop_
_entity.id
_entity.type
_entity.pdbx_description
1 polymer ?
#
loop_
_entity_poly.entity_id
_entity_poly.type
_entity_poly.pdbx_seq_one_letter_code
_entity_poly.pdbx_strand_id
1 'polypeptide(L)'
;MATTFSDIISLAMASKIINDIRWEQDFRENDALFLRQKSKALELAIPKFNRPPEIREYLEYTSPSFDSYYEYTETAISGTETFHTDIIGYELCNVGILSINKYNEPEYTPLTNFTYNAETGDVIILGDYPANTEFQFDFYTDGVFKNELNMEVQEILCYCLNMVWETGFSGEWLNRTPILQDKTFRRASTESAWTEAQE
;
A
#
# COMPACT_ATOMS: atom_id res chain seq x y z
N MET A 1 -7.59 -21.93 -7.69
CA MET A 1 -7.57 -20.46 -7.98
C MET A 1 -6.16 -19.98 -7.66
N ALA A 2 -5.53 -19.14 -8.49
CA ALA A 2 -4.17 -18.68 -8.17
C ALA A 2 -4.21 -17.84 -6.87
N THR A 3 -3.21 -17.99 -6.00
CA THR A 3 -3.10 -17.19 -4.77
C THR A 3 -2.52 -15.83 -5.12
N THR A 4 -3.15 -14.76 -4.62
CA THR A 4 -2.72 -13.38 -4.86
C THR A 4 -1.97 -12.78 -3.65
N PHE A 5 -1.31 -11.66 -3.85
CA PHE A 5 -0.70 -10.91 -2.74
C PHE A 5 -1.75 -10.39 -1.78
N SER A 6 -2.89 -9.93 -2.31
CA SER A 6 -4.03 -9.49 -1.51
C SER A 6 -4.60 -10.60 -0.63
N ASP A 7 -4.59 -11.87 -1.08
CA ASP A 7 -4.99 -13.01 -0.25
C ASP A 7 -4.10 -13.14 0.98
N ILE A 8 -2.77 -13.09 0.80
CA ILE A 8 -1.80 -13.19 1.90
C ILE A 8 -1.91 -12.00 2.85
N ILE A 9 -2.02 -10.78 2.32
CA ILE A 9 -2.17 -9.57 3.11
C ILE A 9 -3.47 -9.62 3.93
N SER A 10 -4.57 -10.03 3.30
CA SER A 10 -5.87 -10.17 3.97
C SER A 10 -5.85 -11.27 5.04
N LEU A 11 -5.19 -12.41 4.76
CA LEU A 11 -5.02 -13.47 5.74
C LEU A 11 -4.20 -12.99 6.95
N ALA A 12 -3.11 -12.26 6.73
CA ALA A 12 -2.28 -11.71 7.81
C ALA A 12 -3.07 -10.75 8.70
N MET A 13 -4.00 -9.98 8.12
CA MET A 13 -4.91 -9.10 8.87
C MET A 13 -5.97 -9.89 9.64
N ALA A 14 -6.67 -10.81 8.96
CA ALA A 14 -7.76 -11.57 9.55
C ALA A 14 -7.29 -12.49 10.69
N SER A 15 -6.11 -13.09 10.56
CA SER A 15 -5.50 -13.97 11.57
C SER A 15 -4.85 -13.20 12.74
N LYS A 16 -4.80 -11.86 12.67
CA LYS A 16 -4.11 -11.00 13.63
C LYS A 16 -2.63 -11.34 13.84
N ILE A 17 -2.00 -11.96 12.86
CA ILE A 17 -0.55 -12.20 12.85
C ILE A 17 0.17 -10.85 12.86
N ILE A 18 -0.34 -9.88 12.09
CA ILE A 18 0.09 -8.49 12.16
C ILE A 18 -0.91 -7.72 13.02
N ASN A 19 -0.55 -7.48 14.26
CA ASN A 19 -1.38 -6.76 15.23
C ASN A 19 -0.90 -5.31 15.39
N ASP A 20 -0.78 -4.59 14.28
CA ASP A 20 -0.39 -3.19 14.26
C ASP A 20 -1.58 -2.31 13.89
N ILE A 21 -1.99 -1.42 14.79
CA ILE A 21 -3.12 -0.50 14.57
C ILE A 21 -2.90 0.41 13.34
N ARG A 22 -1.65 0.67 12.96
CA ARG A 22 -1.30 1.46 11.78
C ARG A 22 -1.48 0.67 10.49
N TRP A 23 -1.29 -0.66 10.54
CA TRP A 23 -1.65 -1.55 9.47
C TRP A 23 -3.14 -1.48 9.12
N GLU A 24 -3.98 -1.22 10.13
CA GLU A 24 -5.42 -1.02 9.96
C GLU A 24 -5.80 0.43 9.61
N GLN A 25 -5.08 1.41 10.16
CA GLN A 25 -5.39 2.84 9.95
C GLN A 25 -4.99 3.33 8.56
N ASP A 26 -3.81 2.97 8.08
CA ASP A 26 -3.34 3.35 6.75
C ASP A 26 -4.22 2.79 5.63
N PHE A 27 -4.90 1.68 5.88
CA PHE A 27 -5.85 1.08 4.95
C PHE A 27 -7.07 1.98 4.67
N ARG A 28 -7.43 2.86 5.57
CA ARG A 28 -8.63 3.71 5.46
C ARG A 28 -8.37 5.06 4.78
N GLU A 29 -7.14 5.51 4.77
CA GLU A 29 -6.80 6.89 4.37
C GLU A 29 -6.16 6.98 2.99
N ASN A 30 -5.42 5.96 2.55
CA ASN A 30 -4.78 5.95 1.23
C ASN A 30 -4.52 4.51 0.73
N ASP A 31 -5.52 3.92 0.11
CA ASP A 31 -5.50 2.51 -0.30
C ASP A 31 -4.34 2.16 -1.24
N ALA A 32 -4.01 3.03 -2.20
CA ALA A 32 -2.95 2.76 -3.16
C ALA A 32 -1.55 2.76 -2.53
N LEU A 33 -1.25 3.77 -1.71
CA LEU A 33 0.03 3.86 -1.01
C LEU A 33 0.20 2.66 -0.06
N PHE A 34 -0.86 2.32 0.62
CA PHE A 34 -0.91 1.23 1.57
C PHE A 34 -0.71 -0.15 0.89
N LEU A 35 -1.43 -0.41 -0.21
CA LEU A 35 -1.26 -1.63 -1.01
C LEU A 35 0.17 -1.73 -1.53
N ARG A 36 0.74 -0.62 -2.01
CA ARG A 36 2.13 -0.56 -2.48
C ARG A 36 3.13 -0.91 -1.38
N GLN A 37 2.96 -0.35 -0.18
CA GLN A 37 3.83 -0.63 0.96
C GLN A 37 3.74 -2.09 1.40
N LYS A 38 2.53 -2.64 1.53
CA LYS A 38 2.30 -4.02 1.93
C LYS A 38 2.80 -5.02 0.89
N SER A 39 2.52 -4.77 -0.38
CA SER A 39 3.02 -5.60 -1.47
C SER A 39 4.56 -5.61 -1.48
N LYS A 40 5.18 -4.45 -1.26
CA LYS A 40 6.63 -4.36 -1.15
C LYS A 40 7.18 -5.11 0.08
N ALA A 41 6.51 -5.03 1.21
CA ALA A 41 6.87 -5.80 2.40
C ALA A 41 6.75 -7.32 2.14
N LEU A 42 5.72 -7.76 1.42
CA LEU A 42 5.56 -9.17 1.05
C LEU A 42 6.65 -9.62 0.08
N GLU A 43 7.01 -8.82 -0.93
CA GLU A 43 8.16 -9.12 -1.80
C GLU A 43 9.45 -9.32 -1.01
N LEU A 44 9.67 -8.53 0.05
CA LEU A 44 10.82 -8.67 0.95
C LEU A 44 10.69 -9.86 1.91
N ALA A 45 9.47 -10.30 2.20
CA ALA A 45 9.19 -11.45 3.07
C ALA A 45 9.39 -12.80 2.36
N ILE A 46 9.03 -12.90 1.07
CA ILE A 46 9.14 -14.15 0.30
C ILE A 46 10.55 -14.76 0.38
N PRO A 47 11.66 -14.03 0.21
CA PRO A 47 13.01 -14.58 0.34
C PRO A 47 13.38 -15.06 1.76
N LYS A 48 12.62 -14.64 2.79
CA LYS A 48 12.84 -15.12 4.17
C LYS A 48 12.35 -16.55 4.36
N PHE A 49 11.36 -16.95 3.56
CA PHE A 49 10.88 -18.32 3.49
C PHE A 49 11.81 -19.15 2.58
N ASN A 50 12.96 -19.57 3.10
CA ASN A 50 14.04 -20.15 2.30
C ASN A 50 14.31 -21.64 2.57
N ARG A 51 13.49 -22.30 3.37
CA ARG A 51 13.62 -23.73 3.69
C ARG A 51 12.27 -24.43 3.64
N PRO A 52 12.17 -25.59 2.99
CA PRO A 52 13.23 -26.27 2.20
C PRO A 52 13.52 -25.52 0.88
N PRO A 53 14.67 -25.78 0.22
CA PRO A 53 15.08 -25.05 -1.00
C PRO A 53 14.04 -25.09 -2.13
N GLU A 54 13.31 -26.20 -2.25
CA GLU A 54 12.28 -26.45 -3.27
C GLU A 54 11.11 -25.45 -3.17
N ILE A 55 10.92 -24.84 -1.99
CA ILE A 55 9.86 -23.87 -1.77
C ILE A 55 10.05 -22.61 -2.63
N ARG A 56 11.29 -22.30 -3.03
CA ARG A 56 11.58 -21.10 -3.86
C ARG A 56 10.91 -21.18 -5.23
N GLU A 57 10.94 -22.34 -5.88
CA GLU A 57 10.29 -22.56 -7.16
C GLU A 57 8.76 -22.52 -7.00
N TYR A 58 8.29 -23.01 -5.85
CA TYR A 58 6.87 -22.99 -5.52
C TYR A 58 6.33 -21.57 -5.26
N LEU A 59 7.17 -20.68 -4.73
CA LEU A 59 6.86 -19.27 -4.43
C LEU A 59 7.18 -18.29 -5.57
N GLU A 60 7.35 -18.78 -6.80
CA GLU A 60 7.46 -17.88 -7.95
C GLU A 60 6.18 -17.08 -8.14
N TYR A 61 6.34 -15.79 -8.44
CA TYR A 61 5.21 -14.86 -8.58
C TYR A 61 5.45 -13.83 -9.69
N THR A 62 4.38 -13.21 -10.11
CA THR A 62 4.39 -11.97 -10.88
C THR A 62 4.22 -10.82 -9.90
N SER A 63 5.12 -9.84 -9.94
CA SER A 63 5.07 -8.68 -9.05
C SER A 63 3.83 -7.84 -9.30
N PRO A 64 3.27 -7.21 -8.25
CA PRO A 64 2.23 -6.22 -8.40
C PRO A 64 2.76 -5.01 -9.18
N SER A 65 1.89 -4.34 -9.90
CA SER A 65 2.20 -3.10 -10.60
C SER A 65 1.33 -1.96 -10.08
N PHE A 66 1.91 -0.77 -10.04
CA PHE A 66 1.23 0.45 -9.64
C PHE A 66 1.49 1.51 -10.69
N ASP A 67 0.45 2.14 -11.17
CA ASP A 67 0.52 3.20 -12.15
C ASP A 67 -0.33 4.38 -11.71
N SER A 68 0.09 5.59 -12.06
CA SER A 68 -0.64 6.81 -11.74
C SER A 68 -0.83 7.63 -13.01
N TYR A 69 -2.06 7.98 -13.28
CA TYR A 69 -2.45 8.81 -14.41
C TYR A 69 -2.90 10.18 -13.89
N TYR A 70 -2.49 11.22 -14.58
CA TYR A 70 -2.82 12.60 -14.23
C TYR A 70 -3.52 13.25 -15.40
N GLU A 71 -4.63 13.92 -15.13
CA GLU A 71 -5.40 14.65 -16.13
C GLU A 71 -5.69 16.04 -15.63
N TYR A 72 -5.62 16.98 -16.55
CA TYR A 72 -5.81 18.39 -16.27
C TYR A 72 -6.97 18.94 -17.07
N THR A 73 -7.98 19.53 -16.41
CA THR A 73 -9.15 20.03 -17.10
C THR A 73 -8.92 21.44 -17.60
N GLU A 74 -9.07 21.67 -18.91
CA GLU A 74 -9.00 23.02 -19.49
C GLU A 74 -10.25 23.84 -19.17
N THR A 75 -11.39 23.19 -19.05
CA THR A 75 -12.70 23.82 -18.80
C THR A 75 -13.32 23.31 -17.51
N ALA A 76 -14.23 24.10 -16.94
CA ALA A 76 -14.99 23.64 -15.78
C ALA A 76 -15.87 22.43 -16.13
N ILE A 77 -15.84 21.42 -15.28
CA ILE A 77 -16.73 20.26 -15.37
C ILE A 77 -18.02 20.60 -14.63
N SER A 78 -19.16 20.23 -15.23
CA SER A 78 -20.45 20.29 -14.57
C SER A 78 -21.23 19.01 -14.85
N GLY A 79 -21.48 18.25 -13.79
CA GLY A 79 -22.18 16.97 -13.84
C GLY A 79 -21.26 15.78 -14.02
N THR A 80 -21.16 15.20 -15.21
CA THR A 80 -20.42 13.96 -15.47
C THR A 80 -19.32 14.21 -16.49
N GLU A 81 -18.11 13.74 -16.19
CA GLU A 81 -16.97 13.76 -17.11
C GLU A 81 -16.34 12.37 -17.21
N THR A 82 -15.85 12.03 -18.41
CA THR A 82 -15.20 10.74 -18.68
C THR A 82 -13.74 10.97 -19.06
N PHE A 83 -12.84 10.34 -18.32
CA PHE A 83 -11.41 10.34 -18.57
C PHE A 83 -10.98 9.02 -19.18
N HIS A 84 -10.33 9.07 -20.34
CA HIS A 84 -9.81 7.89 -21.06
C HIS A 84 -8.35 7.70 -20.68
N THR A 85 -8.10 6.81 -19.70
CA THR A 85 -6.74 6.66 -19.15
C THR A 85 -5.86 5.71 -19.96
N ASP A 86 -6.45 4.93 -20.88
CA ASP A 86 -5.78 3.84 -21.63
C ASP A 86 -5.16 2.74 -20.73
N ILE A 87 -5.42 2.78 -19.42
CA ILE A 87 -4.94 1.79 -18.45
C ILE A 87 -6.01 0.70 -18.30
N ILE A 88 -5.77 -0.42 -18.97
CA ILE A 88 -6.75 -1.52 -19.09
C ILE A 88 -6.31 -2.72 -18.23
N GLY A 89 -7.26 -3.35 -17.55
CA GLY A 89 -7.02 -4.57 -16.77
C GLY A 89 -6.42 -4.33 -15.39
N TYR A 90 -6.33 -3.08 -14.96
CA TYR A 90 -5.94 -2.67 -13.61
C TYR A 90 -7.18 -2.44 -12.74
N GLU A 91 -6.99 -2.49 -11.42
CA GLU A 91 -7.97 -1.98 -10.47
C GLU A 91 -7.68 -0.50 -10.19
N LEU A 92 -8.72 0.32 -10.14
CA LEU A 92 -8.60 1.72 -9.75
C LEU A 92 -8.67 1.80 -8.23
N CYS A 93 -7.56 2.20 -7.59
CA CYS A 93 -7.43 2.26 -6.14
C CYS A 93 -7.89 3.59 -5.57
N ASN A 94 -7.44 4.70 -6.19
CA ASN A 94 -7.75 6.05 -5.75
C ASN A 94 -8.09 6.96 -6.91
N VAL A 95 -9.00 7.89 -6.63
CA VAL A 95 -9.27 9.05 -7.47
C VAL A 95 -9.23 10.27 -6.56
N GLY A 96 -8.53 11.29 -6.96
CA GLY A 96 -8.47 12.52 -6.18
C GLY A 96 -8.08 13.75 -6.98
N ILE A 97 -8.17 14.88 -6.31
CA ILE A 97 -7.78 16.17 -6.86
C ILE A 97 -6.47 16.58 -6.22
N LEU A 98 -5.51 16.98 -7.06
CA LEU A 98 -4.30 17.64 -6.63
C LEU A 98 -4.51 19.13 -6.56
N SER A 99 -4.19 19.72 -5.44
CA SER A 99 -4.21 21.17 -5.23
C SER A 99 -2.95 21.61 -4.52
N ILE A 100 -2.68 22.90 -4.54
CA ILE A 100 -1.58 23.47 -3.76
C ILE A 100 -2.21 24.19 -2.57
N ASN A 101 -1.84 23.77 -1.38
CA ASN A 101 -2.34 24.38 -0.15
C ASN A 101 -1.71 25.77 0.10
N LYS A 102 -2.19 26.45 1.13
CA LYS A 102 -1.72 27.81 1.53
C LYS A 102 -0.24 27.89 1.93
N TYR A 103 0.42 26.74 2.16
CA TYR A 103 1.86 26.65 2.47
C TYR A 103 2.70 26.30 1.25
N ASN A 104 2.08 26.29 0.06
CA ASN A 104 2.72 25.91 -1.21
C ASN A 104 3.15 24.43 -1.27
N GLU A 105 2.42 23.58 -0.57
CA GLU A 105 2.63 22.13 -0.57
C GLU A 105 1.50 21.45 -1.37
N PRO A 106 1.79 20.36 -2.10
CA PRO A 106 0.75 19.59 -2.78
C PRO A 106 -0.21 18.96 -1.75
N GLU A 107 -1.49 19.09 -1.99
CA GLU A 107 -2.57 18.52 -1.19
C GLU A 107 -3.42 17.63 -2.07
N TYR A 108 -3.64 16.39 -1.62
CA TYR A 108 -4.49 15.41 -2.29
C TYR A 108 -5.84 15.35 -1.60
N THR A 109 -6.91 15.58 -2.35
CA THR A 109 -8.29 15.45 -1.87
C THR A 109 -8.96 14.26 -2.52
N PRO A 110 -9.24 13.15 -1.78
CA PRO A 110 -9.85 11.96 -2.35
C PRO A 110 -11.29 12.23 -2.82
N LEU A 111 -11.67 11.62 -3.93
CA LEU A 111 -13.03 11.63 -4.48
C LEU A 111 -13.68 10.27 -4.22
N THR A 112 -14.98 10.29 -4.00
CA THR A 112 -15.80 9.08 -3.80
C THR A 112 -16.85 8.87 -4.88
N ASN A 113 -17.14 9.93 -5.67
CA ASN A 113 -18.18 9.92 -6.69
C ASN A 113 -17.58 9.63 -8.07
N PHE A 114 -17.12 8.40 -8.26
CA PHE A 114 -16.57 7.93 -9.53
C PHE A 114 -17.01 6.51 -9.84
N THR A 115 -16.93 6.14 -11.13
CA THR A 115 -17.02 4.76 -11.60
C THR A 115 -15.87 4.48 -12.54
N TYR A 116 -15.43 3.23 -12.59
CA TYR A 116 -14.32 2.81 -13.44
C TYR A 116 -14.70 1.57 -14.24
N ASN A 117 -14.32 1.57 -15.51
CA ASN A 117 -14.46 0.41 -16.39
C ASN A 117 -13.07 -0.14 -16.72
N ALA A 118 -12.70 -1.27 -16.10
CA ALA A 118 -11.40 -1.91 -16.30
C ALA A 118 -11.19 -2.48 -17.72
N GLU A 119 -12.24 -2.68 -18.49
CA GLU A 119 -12.14 -3.19 -19.87
C GLU A 119 -11.76 -2.07 -20.86
N THR A 120 -12.17 -0.84 -20.59
CA THR A 120 -11.92 0.31 -21.47
C THR A 120 -10.90 1.29 -20.92
N GLY A 121 -10.58 1.22 -19.61
CA GLY A 121 -9.74 2.18 -18.92
C GLY A 121 -10.43 3.51 -18.63
N ASP A 122 -11.77 3.57 -18.77
CA ASP A 122 -12.52 4.80 -18.59
C ASP A 122 -12.81 5.04 -17.10
N VAL A 123 -12.46 6.22 -16.61
CA VAL A 123 -12.86 6.74 -15.30
C VAL A 123 -13.91 7.82 -15.49
N ILE A 124 -15.08 7.61 -14.91
CA ILE A 124 -16.19 8.56 -14.94
C ILE A 124 -16.30 9.19 -13.56
N ILE A 125 -16.18 10.51 -13.47
CA ILE A 125 -16.39 11.26 -12.26
C ILE A 125 -17.69 12.05 -12.33
N LEU A 126 -18.32 12.25 -11.17
CA LEU A 126 -19.55 13.03 -11.02
C LEU A 126 -19.31 14.17 -10.04
N GLY A 127 -19.57 15.40 -10.49
CA GLY A 127 -19.44 16.58 -9.65
C GLY A 127 -19.23 17.85 -10.47
N ASP A 128 -19.12 18.96 -9.76
CA ASP A 128 -18.81 20.27 -10.34
C ASP A 128 -17.38 20.65 -9.93
N TYR A 129 -16.53 20.82 -10.93
CA TYR A 129 -15.11 21.13 -10.72
C TYR A 129 -14.70 22.35 -11.55
N PRO A 130 -13.93 23.28 -10.98
CA PRO A 130 -13.49 24.45 -11.72
C PRO A 130 -12.54 24.09 -12.88
N ALA A 131 -12.38 24.98 -13.83
CA ALA A 131 -11.32 24.85 -14.83
C ALA A 131 -9.94 24.82 -14.15
N ASN A 132 -9.00 24.14 -14.78
CA ASN A 132 -7.65 23.92 -14.25
C ASN A 132 -7.62 23.05 -12.97
N THR A 133 -8.56 22.14 -12.82
CA THR A 133 -8.48 21.08 -11.81
C THR A 133 -7.58 19.95 -12.30
N GLU A 134 -6.63 19.54 -11.48
CA GLU A 134 -5.76 18.41 -11.75
C GLU A 134 -6.30 17.18 -11.01
N PHE A 135 -6.59 16.12 -11.77
CA PHE A 135 -7.03 14.83 -11.24
C PHE A 135 -5.89 13.85 -11.24
N GLN A 136 -5.83 13.04 -10.19
CA GLN A 136 -4.94 11.89 -10.07
C GLN A 136 -5.77 10.62 -9.97
N PHE A 137 -5.42 9.63 -10.77
CA PHE A 137 -5.99 8.29 -10.77
C PHE A 137 -4.88 7.29 -10.49
N ASP A 138 -5.00 6.51 -9.42
CA ASP A 138 -4.01 5.50 -9.05
C ASP A 138 -4.55 4.11 -9.35
N PHE A 139 -3.81 3.37 -10.14
CA PHE A 139 -4.14 2.03 -10.63
C PHE A 139 -3.22 0.97 -10.03
N TYR A 140 -3.75 -0.23 -9.89
CA TYR A 140 -3.07 -1.35 -9.28
C TYR A 140 -3.40 -2.65 -10.00
N THR A 141 -2.39 -3.49 -10.20
CA THR A 141 -2.58 -4.91 -10.48
C THR A 141 -1.96 -5.73 -9.37
N ASP A 142 -2.69 -6.72 -8.88
CA ASP A 142 -2.21 -7.55 -7.78
C ASP A 142 -1.04 -8.44 -8.21
N GLY A 143 -0.15 -8.72 -7.25
CA GLY A 143 0.84 -9.77 -7.40
C GLY A 143 0.17 -11.14 -7.36
N VAL A 144 0.62 -12.07 -8.20
CA VAL A 144 0.03 -13.40 -8.32
C VAL A 144 1.10 -14.46 -8.25
N PHE A 145 0.96 -15.41 -7.33
CA PHE A 145 1.81 -16.60 -7.29
C PHE A 145 1.48 -17.51 -8.46
N LYS A 146 2.52 -18.08 -9.09
CA LYS A 146 2.33 -19.02 -10.21
C LYS A 146 1.64 -20.31 -9.78
N ASN A 147 1.82 -20.69 -8.52
CA ASN A 147 1.21 -21.87 -7.93
C ASN A 147 0.11 -21.46 -6.94
N GLU A 148 -0.92 -22.30 -6.83
CA GLU A 148 -1.89 -22.18 -5.74
C GLU A 148 -1.18 -22.59 -4.43
N LEU A 149 -1.07 -21.65 -3.48
CA LEU A 149 -0.42 -21.90 -2.21
C LEU A 149 -1.40 -22.56 -1.24
N ASN A 150 -0.97 -23.64 -0.60
CA ASN A 150 -1.76 -24.23 0.48
C ASN A 150 -1.77 -23.31 1.72
N MET A 151 -2.73 -23.52 2.61
CA MET A 151 -2.93 -22.67 3.79
C MET A 151 -1.69 -22.58 4.69
N GLU A 152 -0.96 -23.68 4.87
CA GLU A 152 0.26 -23.69 5.70
C GLU A 152 1.35 -22.77 5.14
N VAL A 153 1.54 -22.79 3.82
CA VAL A 153 2.49 -21.89 3.14
C VAL A 153 2.04 -20.45 3.25
N GLN A 154 0.75 -20.18 3.09
CA GLN A 154 0.19 -18.84 3.24
C GLN A 154 0.40 -18.30 4.66
N GLU A 155 0.14 -19.11 5.69
CA GLU A 155 0.38 -18.73 7.09
C GLU A 155 1.87 -18.45 7.38
N ILE A 156 2.79 -19.27 6.86
CA ILE A 156 4.23 -19.02 7.02
C ILE A 156 4.63 -17.71 6.34
N LEU A 157 4.08 -17.42 5.16
CA LEU A 157 4.31 -16.12 4.49
C LEU A 157 3.78 -14.96 5.32
N CYS A 158 2.63 -15.10 6.00
CA CYS A 158 2.12 -14.09 6.92
C CYS A 158 3.09 -13.81 8.08
N TYR A 159 3.70 -14.86 8.67
CA TYR A 159 4.73 -14.69 9.70
C TYR A 159 5.99 -14.01 9.15
N CYS A 160 6.44 -14.38 7.96
CA CYS A 160 7.57 -13.72 7.30
C CYS A 160 7.27 -12.25 7.01
N LEU A 161 6.04 -11.96 6.59
CA LEU A 161 5.55 -10.60 6.34
C LEU A 161 5.56 -9.77 7.64
N ASN A 162 5.05 -10.34 8.74
CA ASN A 162 5.09 -9.67 10.04
C ASN A 162 6.52 -9.34 10.47
N MET A 163 7.45 -10.30 10.35
CA MET A 163 8.87 -10.05 10.66
C MET A 163 9.46 -8.90 9.85
N VAL A 164 9.15 -8.82 8.56
CA VAL A 164 9.64 -7.74 7.69
C VAL A 164 9.01 -6.42 8.10
N TRP A 165 7.71 -6.41 8.37
CA TRP A 165 6.97 -5.22 8.80
C TRP A 165 7.52 -4.66 10.12
N GLU A 166 7.64 -5.50 11.14
CA GLU A 166 8.17 -5.10 12.45
C GLU A 166 9.63 -4.60 12.37
N THR A 167 10.48 -5.28 11.58
CA THR A 167 11.88 -4.86 11.42
C THR A 167 11.98 -3.52 10.69
N GLY A 168 11.21 -3.32 9.63
CA GLY A 168 11.16 -2.05 8.89
C GLY A 168 10.68 -0.91 9.79
N PHE A 169 9.64 -1.19 10.56
CA PHE A 169 9.05 -0.23 11.46
C PHE A 169 9.95 0.13 12.64
N SER A 170 10.55 -0.86 13.32
CA SER A 170 11.47 -0.59 14.44
C SER A 170 12.69 0.21 13.98
N GLY A 171 13.20 -0.07 12.78
CA GLY A 171 14.27 0.72 12.17
C GLY A 171 13.89 2.17 11.88
N GLU A 172 12.69 2.42 11.36
CA GLU A 172 12.17 3.78 11.14
C GLU A 172 11.89 4.52 12.45
N TRP A 173 11.38 3.82 13.45
CA TRP A 173 11.09 4.41 14.76
C TRP A 173 12.37 4.84 15.47
N LEU A 174 13.42 4.04 15.43
CA LEU A 174 14.73 4.38 15.96
C LEU A 174 15.36 5.57 15.24
N ASN A 175 15.10 5.73 13.94
CA ASN A 175 15.58 6.85 13.14
C ASN A 175 14.72 8.12 13.26
N ARG A 176 13.41 7.98 13.57
CA ARG A 176 12.46 9.11 13.67
C ARG A 176 12.26 9.63 15.08
N THR A 177 12.71 8.90 16.12
CA THR A 177 12.65 9.45 17.47
C THR A 177 13.60 10.64 17.52
N PRO A 178 13.12 11.90 17.49
CA PRO A 178 14.00 13.03 17.72
C PRO A 178 14.60 12.78 19.10
N ILE A 179 15.91 12.77 19.17
CA ILE A 179 16.63 12.75 20.44
C ILE A 179 16.25 14.06 21.10
N LEU A 180 15.13 14.09 21.80
CA LEU A 180 14.81 15.15 22.74
C LEU A 180 15.89 15.04 23.82
N GLN A 181 17.00 15.74 23.59
CA GLN A 181 18.00 15.98 24.58
C GLN A 181 17.43 16.97 25.61
N ASP A 182 16.48 16.49 26.39
CA ASP A 182 16.23 17.14 27.65
C ASP A 182 17.27 16.63 28.66
N LYS A 183 17.95 17.53 29.34
CA LYS A 183 19.03 17.26 30.30
C LYS A 183 18.59 16.40 31.48
N THR A 184 17.29 16.08 31.59
CA THR A 184 16.68 15.28 32.66
C THR A 184 16.41 13.82 32.28
N PHE A 185 16.45 13.43 31.00
CA PHE A 185 16.27 12.05 30.57
C PHE A 185 17.62 11.39 30.32
N ARG A 186 18.00 10.47 31.19
CA ARG A 186 19.09 9.54 30.91
C ARG A 186 18.72 8.71 29.68
N ARG A 187 19.60 8.72 28.69
CA ARG A 187 19.57 7.88 27.50
C ARG A 187 19.26 6.42 27.92
N ALA A 188 18.07 5.93 27.64
CA ALA A 188 17.88 4.50 27.58
C ALA A 188 18.83 4.01 26.48
N SER A 189 19.79 3.14 26.81
CA SER A 189 20.70 2.62 25.81
C SER A 189 19.88 1.83 24.77
N THR A 190 20.25 1.91 23.51
CA THR A 190 19.64 1.17 22.42
C THR A 190 19.61 -0.35 22.75
N GLU A 191 20.50 -0.86 23.59
CA GLU A 191 20.53 -2.24 24.08
C GLU A 191 19.38 -2.58 25.03
N SER A 192 18.91 -1.66 25.88
CA SER A 192 17.77 -1.93 26.75
C SER A 192 16.42 -1.99 26.03
N ALA A 193 16.26 -1.18 24.97
CA ALA A 193 15.06 -1.24 24.13
C ALA A 193 14.99 -2.53 23.30
N TRP A 194 16.14 -3.11 22.93
CA TRP A 194 16.19 -4.41 22.23
C TRP A 194 15.91 -5.59 23.16
N THR A 195 16.27 -5.50 24.43
CA THR A 195 16.05 -6.59 25.41
C THR A 195 14.58 -6.65 25.84
N GLU A 196 13.90 -5.52 25.96
CA GLU A 196 12.45 -5.46 26.27
C GLU A 196 11.55 -5.90 25.12
N ALA A 197 12.03 -5.86 23.87
CA ALA A 197 11.28 -6.34 22.71
C ALA A 197 11.47 -7.87 22.45
N GLN A 198 12.31 -8.54 23.23
CA GLN A 198 12.58 -9.99 23.11
C GLN A 198 12.06 -10.81 24.30
N GLU A 199 11.51 -10.19 25.32
CA GLU A 199 10.75 -10.82 26.41
C GLU A 199 9.24 -10.70 26.17
#